data_9c4fe8e929977b732150afc98c6def82
#
_entry.id   9c4fe8e929977b732150afc98c6def82
#
_cell.length_a   1.000
_cell.length_b   1.000
_cell.length_c   1.000
_cell.angle_alpha   90.00
_cell.angle_beta   90.00
_cell.angle_gamma   90.00
#
_symmetry.space_group_name_H-M   'P 1'
#
loop_
_entity.id
_entity.type
_entity.pdbx_description
1 polymer ?
#
loop_
_entity_poly.entity_id
_entity_poly.type
_entity_poly.pdbx_seq_one_letter_code
_entity_poly.pdbx_strand_id
1 'polypeptide(L)'
;MQYQTNYRTDNIALKNMNLPKIHSISKKILVALVGSFLFIFLLFHAVANLFILRHDGGAWYSDFCHFMGSNWIVKAFEVVLLGCILLHIALTLWLALTNRLARPVRYHHPQRSKTHSTSKLMVWTGILIFACLILHFSDFYFVKLGFVKGQYMVKTEKLQSEELNAFAQAALQYGMSPEDFLAANEQQLEMYADQIPPEQRAEIDEQMDRLRSMVPVAGVLARAQTEGNLSPDGKWIKSITYEEKEVIKAALPEADVEPDFYYMAREKFSILHIVIGYLVFFVVVFFHLRHACASAFQTLGLNNYKYNNIIELLGKIYTWLVCLMFAAVPVLVYLGM
;
A
#
# COMPACT_ATOMS: atom_id res chain seq x y z
N MET A 1 19.82 -20.60 -44.29
CA MET A 1 18.78 -21.64 -44.21
C MET A 1 18.32 -21.92 -42.76
N GLN A 2 19.19 -21.89 -41.79
CA GLN A 2 18.87 -22.17 -40.39
C GLN A 2 17.96 -21.11 -39.69
N TYR A 3 17.96 -19.86 -40.14
CA TYR A 3 17.10 -18.79 -39.65
C TYR A 3 15.61 -18.98 -40.02
N GLN A 4 15.31 -19.59 -41.12
CA GLN A 4 13.91 -19.82 -41.56
C GLN A 4 13.25 -21.02 -40.87
N THR A 5 14.03 -21.98 -40.41
CA THR A 5 13.51 -23.17 -39.69
C THR A 5 13.04 -22.84 -38.29
N ASN A 6 13.75 -21.98 -37.51
CA ASN A 6 13.33 -21.57 -36.20
C ASN A 6 12.04 -20.72 -36.22
N TYR A 7 11.88 -19.87 -37.20
CA TYR A 7 10.64 -19.05 -37.38
C TYR A 7 9.39 -19.92 -37.62
N ARG A 8 9.56 -21.06 -38.27
CA ARG A 8 8.45 -21.97 -38.60
C ARG A 8 8.01 -22.77 -37.36
N THR A 9 8.94 -23.14 -36.51
CA THR A 9 8.68 -23.90 -35.26
C THR A 9 8.00 -23.03 -34.21
N ASP A 10 8.42 -21.77 -34.04
CA ASP A 10 7.82 -20.84 -33.06
C ASP A 10 6.37 -20.46 -33.46
N ASN A 11 6.09 -20.32 -34.76
CA ASN A 11 4.73 -20.07 -35.26
C ASN A 11 3.80 -21.30 -35.06
N ILE A 12 4.34 -22.51 -35.11
CA ILE A 12 3.57 -23.75 -34.88
C ILE A 12 3.24 -23.89 -33.40
N ALA A 13 4.16 -23.56 -32.50
CA ALA A 13 3.94 -23.60 -31.03
C ALA A 13 2.83 -22.62 -30.61
N LEU A 14 2.82 -21.40 -31.15
CA LEU A 14 1.77 -20.40 -30.88
C LEU A 14 0.41 -20.75 -31.50
N LYS A 15 0.42 -21.47 -32.63
CA LYS A 15 -0.81 -21.88 -33.35
C LYS A 15 -1.53 -23.02 -32.62
N ASN A 16 -0.80 -23.79 -31.83
CA ASN A 16 -1.33 -24.89 -31.03
C ASN A 16 -1.81 -24.49 -29.61
N MET A 17 -1.55 -23.25 -29.19
CA MET A 17 -2.17 -22.71 -28.00
C MET A 17 -3.63 -22.36 -28.32
N ASN A 18 -4.58 -23.13 -27.80
CA ASN A 18 -6.03 -22.84 -27.83
C ASN A 18 -6.39 -21.61 -26.96
N LEU A 19 -5.75 -20.46 -27.28
CA LEU A 19 -6.06 -19.20 -26.63
C LEU A 19 -7.37 -18.63 -27.22
N PRO A 20 -8.22 -18.05 -26.37
CA PRO A 20 -9.46 -17.45 -26.86
C PRO A 20 -9.16 -16.44 -27.99
N LYS A 21 -9.83 -16.62 -29.14
CA LYS A 21 -9.66 -15.76 -30.33
C LYS A 21 -10.36 -14.42 -30.16
N ILE A 22 -9.90 -13.63 -29.14
CA ILE A 22 -10.37 -12.26 -28.99
C ILE A 22 -9.77 -11.42 -30.10
N HIS A 23 -10.61 -10.68 -30.83
CA HIS A 23 -10.17 -9.79 -31.91
C HIS A 23 -9.15 -8.74 -31.39
N SER A 24 -8.17 -8.37 -32.22
CA SER A 24 -7.12 -7.43 -31.82
C SER A 24 -7.67 -6.06 -31.44
N ILE A 25 -8.79 -5.64 -32.04
CA ILE A 25 -9.49 -4.39 -31.74
C ILE A 25 -10.08 -4.45 -30.31
N SER A 26 -10.78 -5.55 -29.98
CA SER A 26 -11.39 -5.73 -28.66
C SER A 26 -10.35 -5.70 -27.53
N LYS A 27 -9.17 -6.31 -27.75
CA LYS A 27 -8.05 -6.24 -26.78
C LYS A 27 -7.57 -4.80 -26.56
N LYS A 28 -7.45 -4.00 -27.63
CA LYS A 28 -7.03 -2.59 -27.53
C LYS A 28 -8.07 -1.75 -26.80
N ILE A 29 -9.35 -1.95 -27.09
CA ILE A 29 -10.45 -1.25 -26.39
C ILE A 29 -10.43 -1.61 -24.91
N LEU A 30 -10.28 -2.89 -24.58
CA LEU A 30 -10.22 -3.33 -23.18
C LEU A 30 -9.02 -2.72 -22.43
N VAL A 31 -7.83 -2.68 -23.06
CA VAL A 31 -6.65 -2.01 -22.48
C VAL A 31 -6.92 -0.52 -22.27
N ALA A 32 -7.60 0.15 -23.21
CA ALA A 32 -7.92 1.57 -23.07
C ALA A 32 -8.92 1.83 -21.95
N LEU A 33 -9.96 0.99 -21.79
CA LEU A 33 -10.93 1.11 -20.70
C LEU A 33 -10.30 0.88 -19.34
N VAL A 34 -9.56 -0.22 -19.19
CA VAL A 34 -8.86 -0.55 -17.95
C VAL A 34 -7.81 0.52 -17.61
N GLY A 35 -7.04 0.95 -18.62
CA GLY A 35 -6.06 2.03 -18.45
C GLY A 35 -6.69 3.36 -18.04
N SER A 36 -7.89 3.70 -18.56
CA SER A 36 -8.63 4.89 -18.17
C SER A 36 -9.12 4.81 -16.71
N PHE A 37 -9.55 3.62 -16.25
CA PHE A 37 -9.90 3.39 -14.86
C PHE A 37 -8.69 3.60 -13.94
N LEU A 38 -7.53 3.02 -14.28
CA LEU A 38 -6.29 3.19 -13.52
C LEU A 38 -5.82 4.66 -13.53
N PHE A 39 -6.02 5.37 -14.65
CA PHE A 39 -5.71 6.79 -14.77
C PHE A 39 -6.52 7.63 -13.76
N ILE A 40 -7.82 7.38 -13.62
CA ILE A 40 -8.68 8.06 -12.62
C ILE A 40 -8.25 7.68 -11.20
N PHE A 41 -7.96 6.40 -10.96
CA PHE A 41 -7.48 5.93 -9.65
C PHE A 41 -6.19 6.64 -9.22
N LEU A 42 -5.24 6.88 -10.13
CA LEU A 42 -3.98 7.55 -9.81
C LEU A 42 -4.19 8.97 -9.28
N LEU A 43 -5.16 9.72 -9.81
CA LEU A 43 -5.49 11.04 -9.28
C LEU A 43 -6.01 10.95 -7.84
N PHE A 44 -6.95 10.04 -7.58
CA PHE A 44 -7.47 9.82 -6.24
C PHE A 44 -6.36 9.40 -5.28
N HIS A 45 -5.50 8.48 -5.69
CA HIS A 45 -4.37 8.00 -4.90
C HIS A 45 -3.36 9.13 -4.59
N ALA A 46 -3.05 9.99 -5.57
CA ALA A 46 -2.17 11.13 -5.38
C ALA A 46 -2.74 12.13 -4.37
N VAL A 47 -4.03 12.49 -4.52
CA VAL A 47 -4.72 13.41 -3.58
C VAL A 47 -4.75 12.83 -2.17
N ALA A 48 -5.10 11.54 -2.02
CA ALA A 48 -5.14 10.89 -0.72
C ALA A 48 -3.79 10.91 0.00
N ASN A 49 -2.69 10.68 -0.74
CA ASN A 49 -1.35 10.70 -0.14
C ASN A 49 -0.86 12.11 0.26
N LEU A 50 -1.39 13.20 -0.31
CA LEU A 50 -1.05 14.54 0.13
C LEU A 50 -1.45 14.82 1.59
N PHE A 51 -2.44 14.08 2.11
CA PHE A 51 -2.86 14.23 3.51
C PHE A 51 -1.81 13.74 4.52
N ILE A 52 -0.78 13.00 4.09
CA ILE A 52 0.40 12.67 4.90
C ILE A 52 1.14 13.94 5.34
N LEU A 53 1.04 15.02 4.57
CA LEU A 53 1.71 16.30 4.85
C LEU A 53 0.95 17.19 5.83
N ARG A 54 -0.19 16.76 6.38
CA ARG A 54 -0.91 17.51 7.40
C ARG A 54 -0.13 17.55 8.72
N HIS A 55 -0.17 18.70 9.38
CA HIS A 55 0.47 18.91 10.69
C HIS A 55 -0.43 18.47 11.86
N ASP A 56 -1.05 17.30 11.74
CA ASP A 56 -1.93 16.73 12.77
C ASP A 56 -1.38 15.40 13.35
N GLY A 57 -0.07 15.16 13.21
CA GLY A 57 0.57 13.91 13.64
C GLY A 57 0.02 12.68 12.92
N GLY A 58 -0.66 12.86 11.77
CA GLY A 58 -1.25 11.80 10.98
C GLY A 58 -2.61 11.28 11.51
N ALA A 59 -3.26 11.99 12.43
CA ALA A 59 -4.55 11.58 12.99
C ALA A 59 -5.60 11.40 11.88
N TRP A 60 -5.79 12.42 11.03
CA TRP A 60 -6.73 12.35 9.92
C TRP A 60 -6.40 11.23 8.92
N TYR A 61 -5.09 11.07 8.60
CA TYR A 61 -4.67 10.06 7.63
C TYR A 61 -4.88 8.65 8.17
N SER A 62 -4.67 8.42 9.46
CA SER A 62 -4.95 7.14 10.13
C SER A 62 -6.44 6.81 10.11
N ASP A 63 -7.32 7.76 10.44
CA ASP A 63 -8.77 7.59 10.36
C ASP A 63 -9.22 7.29 8.92
N PHE A 64 -8.64 7.99 7.93
CA PHE A 64 -8.90 7.75 6.52
C PHE A 64 -8.46 6.34 6.08
N CYS A 65 -7.26 5.90 6.46
CA CYS A 65 -6.76 4.56 6.15
C CYS A 65 -7.62 3.48 6.80
N HIS A 66 -8.06 3.70 8.05
CA HIS A 66 -8.98 2.80 8.73
C HIS A 66 -10.33 2.70 7.99
N PHE A 67 -10.93 3.83 7.62
CA PHE A 67 -12.14 3.83 6.80
C PHE A 67 -11.96 3.05 5.50
N MET A 68 -10.83 3.27 4.80
CA MET A 68 -10.51 2.55 3.55
C MET A 68 -10.30 1.06 3.79
N GLY A 69 -9.72 0.66 4.93
CA GLY A 69 -9.47 -0.74 5.28
C GLY A 69 -10.70 -1.49 5.80
N SER A 70 -11.63 -0.80 6.49
CA SER A 70 -12.80 -1.41 7.14
C SER A 70 -14.04 -1.43 6.25
N ASN A 71 -14.20 -0.45 5.34
CA ASN A 71 -15.40 -0.32 4.51
C ASN A 71 -15.49 -1.41 3.44
N TRP A 72 -16.58 -2.17 3.43
CA TRP A 72 -16.78 -3.29 2.50
C TRP A 72 -16.86 -2.86 1.01
N ILE A 73 -17.39 -1.65 0.71
CA ILE A 73 -17.45 -1.12 -0.65
C ILE A 73 -16.05 -0.84 -1.15
N VAL A 74 -15.20 -0.25 -0.29
CA VAL A 74 -13.79 0.03 -0.63
C VAL A 74 -13.00 -1.26 -0.80
N LYS A 75 -13.25 -2.28 0.03
CA LYS A 75 -12.65 -3.63 -0.16
C LYS A 75 -13.05 -4.26 -1.50
N ALA A 76 -14.31 -4.15 -1.90
CA ALA A 76 -14.75 -4.62 -3.22
C ALA A 76 -14.05 -3.84 -4.35
N PHE A 77 -13.95 -2.50 -4.22
CA PHE A 77 -13.21 -1.66 -5.17
C PHE A 77 -11.71 -2.02 -5.23
N GLU A 78 -11.08 -2.34 -4.11
CA GLU A 78 -9.68 -2.80 -4.03
C GLU A 78 -9.47 -4.08 -4.85
N VAL A 79 -10.36 -5.07 -4.74
CA VAL A 79 -10.28 -6.30 -5.53
C VAL A 79 -10.41 -6.00 -7.04
N VAL A 80 -11.35 -5.13 -7.42
CA VAL A 80 -11.51 -4.69 -8.82
C VAL A 80 -10.26 -3.95 -9.29
N LEU A 81 -9.68 -3.08 -8.48
CA LEU A 81 -8.47 -2.33 -8.80
C LEU A 81 -7.29 -3.27 -9.07
N LEU A 82 -7.04 -4.23 -8.18
CA LEU A 82 -5.98 -5.24 -8.36
C LEU A 82 -6.21 -6.08 -9.60
N GLY A 83 -7.44 -6.51 -9.84
CA GLY A 83 -7.83 -7.21 -11.06
C GLY A 83 -7.56 -6.38 -12.31
N CYS A 84 -7.88 -5.09 -12.31
CA CYS A 84 -7.59 -4.16 -13.39
C CYS A 84 -6.08 -3.98 -13.64
N ILE A 85 -5.27 -3.85 -12.57
CA ILE A 85 -3.81 -3.76 -12.69
C ILE A 85 -3.26 -5.02 -13.38
N LEU A 86 -3.62 -6.20 -12.90
CA LEU A 86 -3.16 -7.48 -13.47
C LEU A 86 -3.63 -7.65 -14.93
N LEU A 87 -4.88 -7.33 -15.20
CA LEU A 87 -5.44 -7.40 -16.54
C LEU A 87 -4.75 -6.43 -17.51
N HIS A 88 -4.49 -5.19 -17.07
CA HIS A 88 -3.75 -4.19 -17.85
C HIS A 88 -2.36 -4.71 -18.22
N ILE A 89 -1.61 -5.22 -17.25
CA ILE A 89 -0.26 -5.77 -17.46
C ILE A 89 -0.31 -6.96 -18.43
N ALA A 90 -1.19 -7.92 -18.17
CA ALA A 90 -1.29 -9.14 -18.99
C ALA A 90 -1.65 -8.82 -20.45
N LEU A 91 -2.66 -7.96 -20.66
CA LEU A 91 -3.10 -7.60 -22.03
C LEU A 91 -2.05 -6.78 -22.76
N THR A 92 -1.38 -5.83 -22.10
CA THR A 92 -0.35 -5.01 -22.73
C THR A 92 0.89 -5.81 -23.10
N LEU A 93 1.34 -6.73 -22.24
CA LEU A 93 2.42 -7.67 -22.56
C LEU A 93 2.04 -8.60 -23.69
N TRP A 94 0.82 -9.15 -23.67
CA TRP A 94 0.33 -9.98 -24.77
C TRP A 94 0.35 -9.21 -26.11
N LEU A 95 -0.20 -7.98 -26.13
CA LEU A 95 -0.19 -7.17 -27.34
C LEU A 95 1.24 -6.83 -27.80
N ALA A 96 2.15 -6.54 -26.87
CA ALA A 96 3.55 -6.27 -27.20
C ALA A 96 4.23 -7.48 -27.83
N LEU A 97 4.05 -8.66 -27.24
CA LEU A 97 4.62 -9.92 -27.73
C LEU A 97 4.04 -10.30 -29.10
N THR A 98 2.72 -10.30 -29.26
CA THR A 98 2.07 -10.65 -30.51
C THR A 98 2.42 -9.69 -31.63
N ASN A 99 2.50 -8.38 -31.33
CA ASN A 99 2.92 -7.37 -32.33
C ASN A 99 4.40 -7.53 -32.74
N ARG A 100 5.27 -7.93 -31.78
CA ARG A 100 6.69 -8.19 -32.06
C ARG A 100 6.85 -9.43 -32.94
N LEU A 101 6.12 -10.51 -32.65
CA LEU A 101 6.16 -11.77 -33.39
C LEU A 101 5.54 -11.65 -34.80
N ALA A 102 4.53 -10.78 -34.96
CA ALA A 102 3.91 -10.52 -36.26
C ALA A 102 4.81 -9.72 -37.23
N ARG A 103 5.97 -9.22 -36.78
CA ARG A 103 6.89 -8.40 -37.60
C ARG A 103 8.27 -9.06 -37.66
N PRO A 104 8.47 -9.98 -38.59
CA PRO A 104 9.73 -10.70 -38.72
C PRO A 104 10.91 -9.86 -39.23
N VAL A 105 10.62 -8.72 -39.90
CA VAL A 105 11.65 -7.85 -40.48
C VAL A 105 11.53 -6.44 -39.93
N ARG A 106 12.67 -5.84 -39.53
CA ARG A 106 12.74 -4.43 -39.15
C ARG A 106 12.51 -3.51 -40.36
N TYR A 107 11.94 -2.32 -40.15
CA TYR A 107 11.78 -1.33 -41.19
C TYR A 107 13.14 -0.93 -41.77
N HIS A 108 13.31 -1.09 -43.09
CA HIS A 108 14.51 -0.68 -43.83
C HIS A 108 14.68 0.85 -43.91
N HIS A 109 13.56 1.59 -43.83
CA HIS A 109 13.59 3.05 -43.87
C HIS A 109 13.03 3.60 -42.55
N PRO A 110 13.67 4.67 -41.97
CA PRO A 110 13.08 5.38 -40.83
C PRO A 110 11.72 5.92 -41.25
N GLN A 111 10.68 5.49 -40.52
CA GLN A 111 9.31 5.94 -40.83
C GLN A 111 9.24 7.47 -40.74
N ARG A 112 8.78 8.09 -41.84
CA ARG A 112 8.35 9.50 -41.88
C ARG A 112 7.05 9.74 -41.06
N SER A 113 6.47 8.73 -40.42
CA SER A 113 5.29 8.92 -39.58
C SER A 113 5.64 9.74 -38.35
N LYS A 114 4.80 10.73 -38.05
CA LYS A 114 4.86 11.57 -36.84
C LYS A 114 4.56 10.79 -35.53
N THR A 115 5.06 9.55 -35.42
CA THR A 115 4.88 8.72 -34.23
C THR A 115 5.71 9.32 -33.12
N HIS A 116 5.07 9.79 -32.05
CA HIS A 116 5.73 10.34 -30.87
C HIS A 116 6.78 9.37 -30.30
N SER A 117 7.95 9.88 -29.92
CA SER A 117 9.05 9.09 -29.34
C SER A 117 8.60 8.28 -28.10
N THR A 118 7.66 8.82 -27.33
CA THR A 118 7.06 8.19 -26.15
C THR A 118 6.31 6.89 -26.48
N SER A 119 5.71 6.77 -27.68
CA SER A 119 5.03 5.54 -28.12
C SER A 119 5.98 4.35 -28.24
N LYS A 120 7.24 4.60 -28.63
CA LYS A 120 8.28 3.56 -28.75
C LYS A 120 8.77 3.07 -27.39
N LEU A 121 8.69 3.91 -26.36
CA LEU A 121 9.13 3.62 -25.00
C LEU A 121 8.05 2.96 -24.14
N MET A 122 6.80 2.86 -24.63
CA MET A 122 5.63 2.45 -23.83
C MET A 122 5.81 1.08 -23.14
N VAL A 123 6.37 0.11 -23.86
CA VAL A 123 6.63 -1.24 -23.32
C VAL A 123 7.70 -1.18 -22.23
N TRP A 124 8.77 -0.44 -22.46
CA TRP A 124 9.86 -0.31 -21.50
C TRP A 124 9.45 0.45 -20.25
N THR A 125 8.72 1.56 -20.40
CA THR A 125 8.17 2.30 -19.26
C THR A 125 7.17 1.43 -18.48
N GLY A 126 6.34 0.64 -19.16
CA GLY A 126 5.42 -0.30 -18.51
C GLY A 126 6.13 -1.39 -17.70
N ILE A 127 7.20 -2.00 -18.24
CA ILE A 127 8.01 -2.98 -17.52
C ILE A 127 8.67 -2.36 -16.29
N LEU A 128 9.22 -1.15 -16.42
CA LEU A 128 9.89 -0.46 -15.31
C LEU A 128 8.87 -0.04 -14.24
N ILE A 129 7.68 0.43 -14.64
CA ILE A 129 6.58 0.71 -13.70
C ILE A 129 6.19 -0.56 -12.95
N PHE A 130 6.08 -1.69 -13.63
CA PHE A 130 5.75 -2.96 -12.99
C PHE A 130 6.79 -3.36 -11.94
N ALA A 131 8.08 -3.24 -12.26
CA ALA A 131 9.15 -3.52 -11.29
C ALA A 131 9.07 -2.58 -10.06
N CYS A 132 8.88 -1.28 -10.29
CA CYS A 132 8.72 -0.31 -9.20
C CYS A 132 7.42 -0.53 -8.41
N LEU A 133 6.34 -0.99 -9.06
CA LEU A 133 5.08 -1.32 -8.41
C LEU A 133 5.22 -2.50 -7.44
N ILE A 134 6.03 -3.52 -7.77
CA ILE A 134 6.35 -4.62 -6.86
C ILE A 134 7.04 -4.08 -5.61
N LEU A 135 8.02 -3.17 -5.75
CA LEU A 135 8.67 -2.52 -4.61
C LEU A 135 7.67 -1.70 -3.78
N HIS A 136 6.83 -0.90 -4.42
CA HIS A 136 5.78 -0.14 -3.74
C HIS A 136 4.79 -1.04 -2.98
N PHE A 137 4.39 -2.16 -3.56
CA PHE A 137 3.54 -3.14 -2.89
C PHE A 137 4.25 -3.79 -1.71
N SER A 138 5.55 -4.08 -1.84
CA SER A 138 6.36 -4.61 -0.74
C SER A 138 6.47 -3.63 0.42
N ASP A 139 6.58 -2.33 0.12
CA ASP A 139 6.71 -1.30 1.15
C ASP A 139 5.41 -1.06 1.94
N PHE A 140 4.22 -1.27 1.30
CA PHE A 140 2.94 -0.89 1.90
C PHE A 140 1.89 -2.00 1.84
N TYR A 141 1.58 -2.51 0.66
CA TYR A 141 0.44 -3.42 0.48
C TYR A 141 0.69 -4.81 1.07
N PHE A 142 1.89 -5.34 0.93
CA PHE A 142 2.23 -6.66 1.49
C PHE A 142 2.32 -6.64 3.02
N VAL A 143 2.56 -5.49 3.63
CA VAL A 143 2.43 -5.31 5.09
C VAL A 143 0.96 -5.46 5.50
N LYS A 144 0.03 -4.86 4.74
CA LYS A 144 -1.42 -5.01 4.97
C LYS A 144 -1.87 -6.47 4.88
N LEU A 145 -1.30 -7.23 3.95
CA LEU A 145 -1.60 -8.67 3.79
C LEU A 145 -0.86 -9.57 4.79
N GLY A 146 0.06 -9.03 5.59
CA GLY A 146 0.87 -9.81 6.53
C GLY A 146 2.02 -10.61 5.91
N PHE A 147 2.34 -10.39 4.62
CA PHE A 147 3.46 -11.06 3.96
C PHE A 147 4.81 -10.43 4.31
N VAL A 148 4.82 -9.17 4.72
CA VAL A 148 6.00 -8.41 5.10
C VAL A 148 5.75 -7.77 6.46
N LYS A 149 6.75 -7.79 7.33
CA LYS A 149 6.71 -7.08 8.62
C LYS A 149 6.75 -5.57 8.36
N GLY A 150 6.00 -4.81 9.15
CA GLY A 150 5.94 -3.36 9.08
C GLY A 150 5.58 -2.76 10.42
N GLN A 151 5.20 -1.49 10.41
CA GLN A 151 4.69 -0.78 11.56
C GLN A 151 3.16 -0.77 11.55
N TYR A 152 2.58 -0.85 12.74
CA TYR A 152 1.14 -0.95 12.93
C TYR A 152 0.63 0.14 13.86
N MET A 153 -0.67 0.31 13.86
CA MET A 153 -1.41 1.14 14.81
C MET A 153 -2.60 0.36 15.35
N VAL A 154 -3.03 0.70 16.55
CA VAL A 154 -4.20 0.09 17.19
C VAL A 154 -5.11 1.15 17.75
N LYS A 155 -6.43 0.94 17.65
CA LYS A 155 -7.42 1.82 18.28
C LYS A 155 -7.38 1.69 19.80
N THR A 156 -7.28 2.83 20.47
CA THR A 156 -7.29 2.90 21.94
C THR A 156 -8.62 2.44 22.54
N GLU A 157 -9.74 2.67 21.84
CA GLU A 157 -11.09 2.31 22.31
C GLU A 157 -11.22 0.83 22.72
N LYS A 158 -10.57 -0.07 21.98
CA LYS A 158 -10.59 -1.51 22.26
C LYS A 158 -9.55 -1.94 23.32
N LEU A 159 -8.57 -1.08 23.62
CA LEU A 159 -7.57 -1.32 24.64
C LEU A 159 -7.94 -0.68 26.00
N GLN A 160 -8.98 0.14 26.03
CA GLN A 160 -9.41 0.88 27.22
C GLN A 160 -10.40 0.07 28.07
N SER A 161 -10.03 -1.15 28.49
CA SER A 161 -10.69 -1.68 29.68
C SER A 161 -10.22 -0.84 30.90
N GLU A 162 -11.13 -0.48 31.80
CA GLU A 162 -10.77 0.27 33.03
C GLU A 162 -9.67 -0.46 33.80
N GLU A 163 -9.71 -1.78 33.80
CA GLU A 163 -8.78 -2.67 34.47
C GLU A 163 -7.37 -2.60 33.88
N LEU A 164 -7.25 -2.64 32.54
CA LEU A 164 -5.96 -2.53 31.83
C LEU A 164 -5.32 -1.16 32.00
N ASN A 165 -6.13 -0.10 31.90
CA ASN A 165 -5.64 1.27 32.10
C ASN A 165 -5.20 1.51 33.55
N ALA A 166 -5.98 1.05 34.53
CA ALA A 166 -5.63 1.16 35.92
C ALA A 166 -4.32 0.43 36.24
N PHE A 167 -4.16 -0.77 35.69
CA PHE A 167 -2.93 -1.56 35.87
C PHE A 167 -1.71 -0.88 35.22
N ALA A 168 -1.83 -0.43 33.98
CA ALA A 168 -0.75 0.27 33.28
C ALA A 168 -0.35 1.57 33.99
N GLN A 169 -1.34 2.35 34.46
CA GLN A 169 -1.09 3.58 35.23
C GLN A 169 -0.46 3.31 36.60
N ALA A 170 -0.91 2.25 37.29
CA ALA A 170 -0.31 1.86 38.55
C ALA A 170 1.17 1.49 38.36
N ALA A 171 1.51 0.69 37.35
CA ALA A 171 2.90 0.35 37.05
C ALA A 171 3.75 1.61 36.81
N LEU A 172 3.24 2.55 35.99
CA LEU A 172 3.93 3.82 35.72
C LEU A 172 4.12 4.69 36.96
N GLN A 173 3.12 4.73 37.85
CA GLN A 173 3.19 5.48 39.10
C GLN A 173 4.30 4.96 40.03
N TYR A 174 4.56 3.66 40.00
CA TYR A 174 5.66 3.05 40.75
C TYR A 174 6.99 3.08 40.00
N GLY A 175 7.02 3.62 38.76
CA GLY A 175 8.20 3.67 37.91
C GLY A 175 8.67 2.29 37.43
N MET A 176 7.75 1.33 37.35
CA MET A 176 8.00 -0.06 36.98
C MET A 176 7.44 -0.35 35.59
N SER A 177 8.00 -1.36 34.91
CA SER A 177 7.32 -1.96 33.76
C SER A 177 6.08 -2.72 34.24
N PRO A 178 5.05 -2.91 33.38
CA PRO A 178 3.90 -3.74 33.75
C PRO A 178 4.28 -5.18 34.15
N GLU A 179 5.32 -5.73 33.53
CA GLU A 179 5.88 -7.05 33.87
C GLU A 179 6.48 -7.06 35.28
N ASP A 180 7.33 -6.08 35.60
CA ASP A 180 7.96 -5.97 36.94
C ASP A 180 6.92 -5.69 38.00
N PHE A 181 5.92 -4.86 37.68
CA PHE A 181 4.82 -4.53 38.61
C PHE A 181 3.96 -5.78 38.90
N LEU A 182 3.66 -6.63 37.90
CA LEU A 182 2.97 -7.90 38.13
C LEU A 182 3.82 -8.82 39.00
N ALA A 183 5.10 -9.00 38.68
CA ALA A 183 6.01 -9.86 39.44
C ALA A 183 6.12 -9.43 40.89
N ALA A 184 6.16 -8.14 41.16
CA ALA A 184 6.17 -7.60 42.54
C ALA A 184 4.87 -7.92 43.30
N ASN A 185 3.72 -7.82 42.63
CA ASN A 185 2.43 -8.17 43.24
C ASN A 185 2.31 -9.69 43.48
N GLU A 186 2.80 -10.53 42.55
CA GLU A 186 2.85 -12.00 42.74
C GLU A 186 3.73 -12.37 43.94
N GLN A 187 4.91 -11.77 44.07
CA GLN A 187 5.79 -12.01 45.19
C GLN A 187 5.15 -11.58 46.52
N GLN A 188 4.45 -10.45 46.53
CA GLN A 188 3.72 -9.99 47.71
C GLN A 188 2.57 -10.96 48.04
N LEU A 189 1.84 -11.44 47.07
CA LEU A 189 0.75 -12.41 47.25
C LEU A 189 1.28 -13.74 47.84
N GLU A 190 2.43 -14.23 47.35
CA GLU A 190 3.08 -15.42 47.91
C GLU A 190 3.47 -15.26 49.38
N MET A 191 4.00 -14.08 49.78
CA MET A 191 4.36 -13.81 51.17
C MET A 191 3.16 -13.87 52.12
N TYR A 192 1.97 -13.55 51.63
CA TYR A 192 0.72 -13.56 52.42
C TYR A 192 -0.16 -14.78 52.15
N ALA A 193 0.31 -15.72 51.37
CA ALA A 193 -0.49 -16.87 50.89
C ALA A 193 -1.14 -17.68 52.01
N ASP A 194 -0.44 -17.87 53.13
CA ASP A 194 -0.95 -18.62 54.29
C ASP A 194 -2.05 -17.88 55.08
N GLN A 195 -2.19 -16.58 54.84
CA GLN A 195 -3.19 -15.75 55.51
C GLN A 195 -4.48 -15.61 54.70
N ILE A 196 -4.47 -16.03 53.43
CA ILE A 196 -5.61 -15.94 52.53
C ILE A 196 -6.51 -17.17 52.67
N PRO A 197 -7.82 -16.98 52.93
CA PRO A 197 -8.78 -18.08 52.99
C PRO A 197 -8.83 -18.87 51.67
N PRO A 198 -8.98 -20.20 51.73
CA PRO A 198 -8.98 -21.04 50.52
C PRO A 198 -10.04 -20.64 49.48
N GLU A 199 -11.18 -20.13 49.93
CA GLU A 199 -12.29 -19.67 49.07
C GLU A 199 -11.91 -18.42 48.26
N GLN A 200 -11.07 -17.54 48.79
CA GLN A 200 -10.62 -16.33 48.14
C GLN A 200 -9.42 -16.58 47.24
N ARG A 201 -8.64 -17.64 47.46
CA ARG A 201 -7.48 -17.98 46.60
C ARG A 201 -7.89 -18.24 45.17
N ALA A 202 -8.95 -19.00 44.91
CA ALA A 202 -9.40 -19.33 43.56
C ALA A 202 -9.79 -18.07 42.77
N GLU A 203 -10.41 -17.09 43.43
CA GLU A 203 -10.79 -15.81 42.82
C GLU A 203 -9.55 -14.93 42.51
N ILE A 204 -8.59 -14.89 43.44
CA ILE A 204 -7.34 -14.16 43.28
C ILE A 204 -6.51 -14.78 42.16
N ASP A 205 -6.39 -16.11 42.10
CA ASP A 205 -5.65 -16.82 41.06
C ASP A 205 -6.27 -16.55 39.67
N GLU A 206 -7.60 -16.53 39.57
CA GLU A 206 -8.29 -16.18 38.33
C GLU A 206 -8.04 -14.71 37.93
N GLN A 207 -8.02 -13.79 38.89
CA GLN A 207 -7.69 -12.37 38.58
C GLN A 207 -6.24 -12.22 38.15
N MET A 208 -5.31 -12.91 38.83
CA MET A 208 -3.89 -12.89 38.44
C MET A 208 -3.65 -13.48 37.06
N ASP A 209 -4.32 -14.56 36.68
CA ASP A 209 -4.22 -15.14 35.33
C ASP A 209 -4.78 -14.19 34.27
N ARG A 210 -5.86 -13.46 34.55
CA ARG A 210 -6.35 -12.39 33.67
C ARG A 210 -5.33 -11.28 33.52
N LEU A 211 -4.75 -10.78 34.61
CA LEU A 211 -3.71 -9.76 34.58
C LEU A 211 -2.48 -10.21 33.79
N ARG A 212 -2.01 -11.45 34.00
CA ARG A 212 -0.91 -12.05 33.20
C ARG A 212 -1.18 -11.98 31.71
N SER A 213 -2.40 -12.31 31.29
CA SER A 213 -2.77 -12.25 29.87
C SER A 213 -2.78 -10.82 29.30
N MET A 214 -3.00 -9.80 30.15
CA MET A 214 -3.08 -8.39 29.77
C MET A 214 -1.76 -7.64 29.88
N VAL A 215 -0.80 -8.15 30.67
CA VAL A 215 0.51 -7.49 30.88
C VAL A 215 1.20 -7.07 29.59
N PRO A 216 1.30 -7.91 28.57
CA PRO A 216 1.96 -7.50 27.33
C PRO A 216 1.27 -6.33 26.65
N VAL A 217 -0.07 -6.25 26.73
CA VAL A 217 -0.85 -5.12 26.17
C VAL A 217 -0.66 -3.87 27.04
N ALA A 218 -0.61 -4.02 28.37
CA ALA A 218 -0.29 -2.94 29.30
C ALA A 218 1.10 -2.37 29.03
N GLY A 219 2.08 -3.21 28.67
CA GLY A 219 3.43 -2.81 28.25
C GLY A 219 3.41 -1.90 27.03
N VAL A 220 2.63 -2.25 26.00
CA VAL A 220 2.44 -1.41 24.82
C VAL A 220 1.79 -0.07 25.16
N LEU A 221 0.77 -0.08 26.02
CA LEU A 221 0.09 1.13 26.51
C LEU A 221 1.03 2.05 27.29
N ALA A 222 1.77 1.50 28.24
CA ALA A 222 2.73 2.24 29.05
C ALA A 222 3.82 2.87 28.20
N ARG A 223 4.39 2.12 27.24
CA ARG A 223 5.35 2.62 26.28
C ARG A 223 4.77 3.72 25.41
N ALA A 224 3.55 3.56 24.88
CA ALA A 224 2.90 4.56 24.06
C ALA A 224 2.69 5.89 24.81
N GLN A 225 2.41 5.84 26.12
CA GLN A 225 2.28 7.03 26.95
C GLN A 225 3.62 7.71 27.22
N THR A 226 4.67 6.93 27.49
CA THR A 226 6.02 7.46 27.81
C THR A 226 6.75 7.98 26.56
N GLU A 227 6.62 7.33 25.42
CA GLU A 227 7.28 7.71 24.16
C GLU A 227 6.47 8.70 23.31
N GLY A 228 5.24 9.03 23.71
CA GLY A 228 4.38 9.94 22.96
C GLY A 228 3.85 9.34 21.65
N ASN A 229 3.71 8.03 21.59
CA ASN A 229 3.20 7.29 20.42
C ASN A 229 1.66 7.32 20.30
N LEU A 230 0.98 8.12 21.11
CA LEU A 230 -0.44 8.38 20.95
C LEU A 230 -0.68 9.41 19.84
N SER A 231 -1.71 9.18 19.03
CA SER A 231 -2.18 10.23 18.11
C SER A 231 -2.65 11.46 18.90
N PRO A 232 -2.56 12.68 18.33
CA PRO A 232 -2.95 13.92 19.02
C PRO A 232 -4.39 13.93 19.52
N ASP A 233 -5.28 13.16 18.90
CA ASP A 233 -6.68 12.99 19.32
C ASP A 233 -6.88 11.82 20.30
N GLY A 234 -5.83 11.11 20.65
CA GLY A 234 -5.84 9.99 21.58
C GLY A 234 -6.50 8.69 21.07
N LYS A 235 -6.94 8.65 19.80
CA LYS A 235 -7.67 7.50 19.26
C LYS A 235 -6.79 6.33 18.86
N TRP A 236 -5.51 6.59 18.56
CA TRP A 236 -4.61 5.60 18.00
C TRP A 236 -3.30 5.53 18.80
N ILE A 237 -2.85 4.33 19.09
CA ILE A 237 -1.47 4.05 19.46
C ILE A 237 -0.73 3.70 18.17
N LYS A 238 0.37 4.41 17.90
CA LYS A 238 1.19 4.31 16.71
C LYS A 238 2.51 3.62 16.99
N SER A 239 3.26 3.32 15.92
CA SER A 239 4.60 2.70 16.00
C SER A 239 4.60 1.34 16.72
N ILE A 240 3.55 0.55 16.52
CA ILE A 240 3.46 -0.81 17.03
C ILE A 240 4.25 -1.73 16.11
N THR A 241 5.18 -2.50 16.66
CA THR A 241 5.96 -3.48 15.91
C THR A 241 5.11 -4.69 15.51
N TYR A 242 5.65 -5.51 14.59
CA TYR A 242 4.99 -6.76 14.20
C TYR A 242 4.81 -7.72 15.38
N GLU A 243 5.82 -7.82 16.25
CA GLU A 243 5.82 -8.66 17.44
C GLU A 243 4.74 -8.21 18.43
N GLU A 244 4.63 -6.92 18.69
CA GLU A 244 3.59 -6.35 19.56
C GLU A 244 2.18 -6.52 18.97
N LYS A 245 2.02 -6.40 17.65
CA LYS A 245 0.75 -6.72 16.98
C LYS A 245 0.30 -8.14 17.27
N GLU A 246 1.21 -9.13 17.15
CA GLU A 246 0.87 -10.53 17.41
C GLU A 246 0.48 -10.73 18.89
N VAL A 247 1.18 -10.08 19.80
CA VAL A 247 0.88 -10.09 21.24
C VAL A 247 -0.50 -9.49 21.52
N ILE A 248 -0.79 -8.30 20.97
CA ILE A 248 -2.11 -7.65 21.12
C ILE A 248 -3.22 -8.54 20.56
N LYS A 249 -3.03 -9.13 19.38
CA LYS A 249 -4.01 -10.01 18.73
C LYS A 249 -4.22 -11.32 19.49
N ALA A 250 -3.21 -11.83 20.17
CA ALA A 250 -3.32 -13.02 21.00
C ALA A 250 -4.14 -12.75 22.28
N ALA A 251 -3.89 -11.59 22.92
CA ALA A 251 -4.58 -11.19 24.15
C ALA A 251 -5.99 -10.61 23.87
N LEU A 252 -6.14 -9.85 22.78
CA LEU A 252 -7.36 -9.16 22.38
C LEU A 252 -7.65 -9.42 20.91
N PRO A 253 -8.26 -10.56 20.53
CA PRO A 253 -8.52 -10.92 19.13
C PRO A 253 -9.35 -9.88 18.36
N GLU A 254 -10.21 -9.14 19.05
CA GLU A 254 -11.08 -8.10 18.50
C GLU A 254 -10.44 -6.70 18.42
N ALA A 255 -9.18 -6.55 18.87
CA ALA A 255 -8.49 -5.28 18.73
C ALA A 255 -8.30 -4.93 17.25
N ASP A 256 -8.64 -3.69 16.86
CA ASP A 256 -8.42 -3.18 15.51
C ASP A 256 -6.96 -2.79 15.34
N VAL A 257 -6.12 -3.74 14.90
CA VAL A 257 -4.71 -3.52 14.60
C VAL A 257 -4.51 -3.47 13.09
N GLU A 258 -4.02 -2.34 12.61
CA GLU A 258 -3.88 -2.05 11.18
C GLU A 258 -2.47 -1.52 10.86
N PRO A 259 -2.00 -1.63 9.59
CA PRO A 259 -0.74 -1.00 9.19
C PRO A 259 -0.78 0.52 9.38
N ASP A 260 0.25 1.08 10.00
CA ASP A 260 0.43 2.52 10.12
C ASP A 260 1.10 3.08 8.87
N PHE A 261 0.32 3.31 7.81
CA PHE A 261 0.82 3.84 6.54
C PHE A 261 1.41 5.24 6.67
N TYR A 262 0.94 6.06 7.63
CA TYR A 262 1.51 7.38 7.90
C TYR A 262 2.95 7.26 8.40
N TYR A 263 3.17 6.47 9.44
CA TYR A 263 4.48 6.25 10.01
C TYR A 263 5.42 5.58 9.00
N MET A 264 4.95 4.51 8.34
CA MET A 264 5.73 3.78 7.32
C MET A 264 6.18 4.68 6.17
N ALA A 265 5.30 5.58 5.68
CA ALA A 265 5.66 6.51 4.63
C ALA A 265 6.70 7.53 5.10
N ARG A 266 6.54 8.08 6.31
CA ARG A 266 7.49 9.04 6.88
C ARG A 266 8.85 8.39 7.17
N GLU A 267 8.88 7.19 7.70
CA GLU A 267 10.11 6.41 7.91
C GLU A 267 10.83 6.14 6.58
N LYS A 268 10.13 5.65 5.58
CA LYS A 268 10.70 5.37 4.26
C LYS A 268 11.23 6.63 3.58
N PHE A 269 10.47 7.72 3.61
CA PHE A 269 10.86 8.96 2.94
C PHE A 269 11.81 9.84 3.77
N SER A 270 12.22 9.44 4.96
CA SER A 270 13.36 10.04 5.65
C SER A 270 14.71 9.62 5.02
N ILE A 271 14.71 8.59 4.17
CA ILE A 271 15.91 7.98 3.59
C ILE A 271 16.13 8.50 2.16
N LEU A 272 17.18 9.27 1.93
CA LEU A 272 17.45 9.96 0.66
C LEU A 272 17.43 9.05 -0.58
N HIS A 273 18.09 7.89 -0.53
CA HIS A 273 18.14 7.01 -1.70
C HIS A 273 16.78 6.42 -2.07
N ILE A 274 15.89 6.23 -1.11
CA ILE A 274 14.50 5.82 -1.35
C ILE A 274 13.73 6.96 -2.02
N VAL A 275 13.88 8.20 -1.53
CA VAL A 275 13.28 9.39 -2.15
C VAL A 275 13.72 9.52 -3.60
N ILE A 276 15.01 9.40 -3.89
CA ILE A 276 15.54 9.44 -5.26
C ILE A 276 14.92 8.33 -6.12
N GLY A 277 14.81 7.11 -5.59
CA GLY A 277 14.17 5.99 -6.28
C GLY A 277 12.72 6.28 -6.67
N TYR A 278 11.92 6.82 -5.74
CA TYR A 278 10.55 7.23 -6.01
C TYR A 278 10.45 8.39 -7.02
N LEU A 279 11.36 9.37 -6.96
CA LEU A 279 11.39 10.45 -7.97
C LEU A 279 11.69 9.92 -9.37
N VAL A 280 12.65 9.00 -9.51
CA VAL A 280 12.92 8.31 -10.79
C VAL A 280 11.69 7.54 -11.25
N PHE A 281 11.01 6.83 -10.34
CA PHE A 281 9.75 6.14 -10.64
C PHE A 281 8.68 7.11 -11.19
N PHE A 282 8.48 8.27 -10.57
CA PHE A 282 7.49 9.25 -11.04
C PHE A 282 7.85 9.85 -12.40
N VAL A 283 9.13 10.00 -12.73
CA VAL A 283 9.56 10.38 -14.09
C VAL A 283 9.15 9.31 -15.11
N VAL A 284 9.30 8.04 -14.78
CA VAL A 284 8.86 6.93 -15.66
C VAL A 284 7.35 6.92 -15.82
N VAL A 285 6.61 7.10 -14.71
CA VAL A 285 5.13 7.24 -14.72
C VAL A 285 4.70 8.41 -15.58
N PHE A 286 5.38 9.56 -15.51
CA PHE A 286 5.10 10.73 -16.33
C PHE A 286 5.13 10.41 -17.83
N PHE A 287 6.17 9.75 -18.32
CA PHE A 287 6.28 9.38 -19.72
C PHE A 287 5.21 8.37 -20.12
N HIS A 288 4.89 7.44 -19.26
CA HIS A 288 3.84 6.44 -19.49
C HIS A 288 2.46 7.09 -19.57
N LEU A 289 2.07 7.91 -18.61
CA LEU A 289 0.77 8.59 -18.56
C LEU A 289 0.59 9.56 -19.73
N ARG A 290 1.64 10.32 -20.09
CA ARG A 290 1.58 11.27 -21.19
C ARG A 290 1.18 10.62 -22.52
N HIS A 291 1.66 9.40 -22.76
CA HIS A 291 1.27 8.65 -23.95
C HIS A 291 -0.08 7.95 -23.77
N ALA A 292 -0.35 7.37 -22.61
CA ALA A 292 -1.54 6.58 -22.32
C ALA A 292 -2.83 7.39 -22.53
N CYS A 293 -2.88 8.64 -22.08
CA CYS A 293 -4.04 9.51 -22.21
C CYS A 293 -4.45 9.67 -23.70
N ALA A 294 -3.54 10.15 -24.52
CA ALA A 294 -3.83 10.36 -25.96
C ALA A 294 -4.21 9.05 -26.69
N SER A 295 -3.50 7.95 -26.35
CA SER A 295 -3.77 6.64 -26.93
C SER A 295 -5.14 6.08 -26.53
N ALA A 296 -5.58 6.29 -25.28
CA ALA A 296 -6.88 5.83 -24.80
C ALA A 296 -8.03 6.53 -25.56
N PHE A 297 -7.99 7.88 -25.67
CA PHE A 297 -8.99 8.64 -26.42
C PHE A 297 -9.08 8.22 -27.90
N GLN A 298 -7.93 8.00 -28.54
CA GLN A 298 -7.90 7.50 -29.93
C GLN A 298 -8.51 6.10 -30.05
N THR A 299 -8.17 5.20 -29.13
CA THR A 299 -8.63 3.80 -29.16
C THR A 299 -10.13 3.68 -28.90
N LEU A 300 -10.67 4.54 -28.02
CA LEU A 300 -12.10 4.59 -27.70
C LEU A 300 -12.94 5.34 -28.75
N GLY A 301 -12.33 5.83 -29.84
CA GLY A 301 -13.05 6.56 -30.89
C GLY A 301 -13.49 7.98 -30.49
N LEU A 302 -12.97 8.49 -29.37
CA LEU A 302 -13.28 9.85 -28.89
C LEU A 302 -12.40 10.92 -29.56
N ASN A 303 -11.67 10.54 -30.60
CA ASN A 303 -10.77 11.39 -31.35
C ASN A 303 -11.57 12.26 -32.35
N ASN A 304 -11.56 13.59 -32.14
CA ASN A 304 -12.22 14.55 -32.99
C ASN A 304 -11.27 15.73 -33.26
N TYR A 305 -11.08 16.09 -34.54
CA TYR A 305 -10.13 17.13 -34.94
C TYR A 305 -10.37 18.47 -34.20
N LYS A 306 -11.62 18.76 -33.83
CA LYS A 306 -12.01 20.00 -33.15
C LYS A 306 -11.53 20.01 -31.68
N TYR A 307 -11.50 18.86 -31.01
CA TYR A 307 -11.21 18.74 -29.57
C TYR A 307 -9.86 18.12 -29.25
N ASN A 308 -9.15 17.58 -30.24
CA ASN A 308 -7.89 16.86 -30.02
C ASN A 308 -6.84 17.71 -29.28
N ASN A 309 -6.72 19.00 -29.64
CA ASN A 309 -5.78 19.91 -28.98
C ASN A 309 -6.13 20.13 -27.50
N ILE A 310 -7.42 20.18 -27.17
CA ILE A 310 -7.91 20.35 -25.80
C ILE A 310 -7.66 19.07 -25.03
N ILE A 311 -7.97 17.90 -25.58
CA ILE A 311 -7.72 16.58 -24.97
C ILE A 311 -6.23 16.40 -24.68
N GLU A 312 -5.37 16.75 -25.66
CA GLU A 312 -3.92 16.68 -25.46
C GLU A 312 -3.42 17.63 -24.38
N LEU A 313 -3.94 18.85 -24.34
CA LEU A 313 -3.61 19.83 -23.30
C LEU A 313 -4.05 19.36 -21.91
N LEU A 314 -5.29 18.88 -21.76
CA LEU A 314 -5.81 18.36 -20.50
C LEU A 314 -5.03 17.14 -20.03
N GLY A 315 -4.66 16.24 -20.95
CA GLY A 315 -3.81 15.10 -20.64
C GLY A 315 -2.42 15.49 -20.16
N LYS A 316 -1.83 16.55 -20.72
CA LYS A 316 -0.56 17.10 -20.24
C LYS A 316 -0.69 17.72 -18.85
N ILE A 317 -1.72 18.55 -18.63
CA ILE A 317 -1.99 19.19 -17.33
C ILE A 317 -2.19 18.10 -16.26
N TYR A 318 -3.02 17.13 -16.54
CA TYR A 318 -3.26 15.99 -15.64
C TYR A 318 -1.96 15.27 -15.27
N THR A 319 -1.15 14.92 -16.28
CA THR A 319 0.09 14.17 -16.07
C THR A 319 1.08 14.95 -15.19
N TRP A 320 1.23 16.26 -15.44
CA TRP A 320 2.06 17.13 -14.59
C TRP A 320 1.50 17.23 -13.18
N LEU A 321 0.20 17.46 -13.04
CA LEU A 321 -0.46 17.59 -11.73
C LEU A 321 -0.24 16.33 -10.88
N VAL A 322 -0.58 15.17 -11.40
CA VAL A 322 -0.47 13.89 -10.67
C VAL A 322 0.97 13.57 -10.29
N CYS A 323 1.92 13.72 -11.22
CA CYS A 323 3.32 13.43 -10.94
C CYS A 323 3.94 14.42 -9.93
N LEU A 324 3.57 15.70 -9.97
CA LEU A 324 4.02 16.68 -8.99
C LEU A 324 3.42 16.40 -7.61
N MET A 325 2.15 16.02 -7.53
CA MET A 325 1.51 15.63 -6.25
C MET A 325 2.21 14.40 -5.64
N PHE A 326 2.52 13.39 -6.44
CA PHE A 326 3.28 12.23 -5.97
C PHE A 326 4.70 12.60 -5.54
N ALA A 327 5.39 13.46 -6.28
CA ALA A 327 6.75 13.88 -5.94
C ALA A 327 6.80 14.76 -4.68
N ALA A 328 5.74 15.52 -4.41
CA ALA A 328 5.66 16.40 -3.24
C ALA A 328 5.78 15.61 -1.93
N VAL A 329 5.11 14.45 -1.82
CA VAL A 329 5.10 13.68 -0.56
C VAL A 329 6.50 13.25 -0.13
N PRO A 330 7.29 12.48 -0.90
CA PRO A 330 8.61 12.05 -0.45
C PRO A 330 9.59 13.23 -0.27
N VAL A 331 9.49 14.27 -1.11
CA VAL A 331 10.39 15.43 -0.99
C VAL A 331 10.10 16.22 0.27
N LEU A 332 8.83 16.55 0.55
CA LEU A 332 8.47 17.37 1.70
C LEU A 332 8.65 16.59 3.02
N VAL A 333 8.34 15.30 3.04
CA VAL A 333 8.64 14.44 4.20
C VAL A 333 10.15 14.39 4.46
N TYR A 334 10.98 14.26 3.42
CA TYR A 334 12.45 14.27 3.58
C TYR A 334 12.96 15.60 4.14
N LEU A 335 12.33 16.72 3.77
CA LEU A 335 12.66 18.05 4.27
C LEU A 335 12.11 18.33 5.69
N GLY A 336 11.44 17.37 6.33
CA GLY A 336 10.92 17.50 7.69
C GLY A 336 9.56 18.20 7.80
N MET A 337 8.84 18.28 6.68
CA MET A 337 7.49 18.88 6.66
C MET A 337 6.40 17.86 6.95
#